data_f7296c6ba114b7a2a52ebda0733df264
#
_entry.id   f7296c6ba114b7a2a52ebda0733df264
#
_cell.length_a   1.000
_cell.length_b   1.000
_cell.length_c   1.000
_cell.angle_alpha   90.00
_cell.angle_beta   90.00
_cell.angle_gamma   90.00
#
_symmetry.space_group_name_H-M   'P 1'
#
loop_
_entity.id
_entity.type
_entity.pdbx_description
1 polymer ?
#
loop_
_entity_poly.entity_id
_entity_poly.type
_entity_poly.pdbx_seq_one_letter_code
_entity_poly.pdbx_strand_id
1 'polypeptide(L)'
;MIGGGIAGCSTAYALAKRGIAVTLIDRHTQLAQEASGNPLAMLYPKLSIKPNLQNLITTHGFYFTLKLLPQLTNYEHFFNACGQIQLAFNATEKAKQDELCKKDYWYKNSNFFKLLDNAEASEIAGIALKKGGIFLPQAGWINPQLLCAALSNHALINVQTGQHVLAITPYQNGWPNSWKVQLKDGEIQAEHVIICNANNIKQFNFCQSAKVTPMRGQINFFVPNAASAHLKTIICSDHYLSPAVDGMHSIGTTYAPNDTNPAISAIDTQSNLNALRVILPEIYAEININDVQSRVSWRSQTLDYRPLAGQLLDEAKVRVNRPRYNANPADLPWLHGLYVNAGHGSKGMITAPLCAELVANLITKTPLPLDKKLASSMNPSRFLLRELGLKQLASSLYT
;
A
#
# COMPACT_ATOMS: atom_id res chain seq x y z
N MET A 1 -9.80 10.62 -11.77
CA MET A 1 -9.20 9.85 -10.67
C MET A 1 -10.04 10.00 -9.42
N ILE A 2 -10.51 8.91 -8.80
CA ILE A 2 -11.43 8.95 -7.66
C ILE A 2 -10.72 8.44 -6.42
N GLY A 3 -10.42 9.33 -5.47
CA GLY A 3 -9.71 9.07 -4.21
C GLY A 3 -8.28 9.62 -4.23
N GLY A 4 -7.97 10.52 -3.29
CA GLY A 4 -6.70 11.26 -3.16
C GLY A 4 -5.75 10.67 -2.10
N GLY A 5 -5.82 9.36 -1.85
CA GLY A 5 -4.81 8.64 -1.09
C GLY A 5 -3.61 8.26 -1.96
N ILE A 6 -2.66 7.49 -1.39
CA ILE A 6 -1.43 7.08 -2.09
C ILE A 6 -1.69 6.42 -3.45
N ALA A 7 -2.76 5.63 -3.58
CA ALA A 7 -3.11 4.97 -4.85
C ALA A 7 -3.49 6.00 -5.93
N GLY A 8 -4.37 6.96 -5.59
CA GLY A 8 -4.80 8.00 -6.52
C GLY A 8 -3.68 8.96 -6.88
N CYS A 9 -2.94 9.47 -5.89
CA CYS A 9 -1.82 10.39 -6.13
C CYS A 9 -0.72 9.73 -6.98
N SER A 10 -0.35 8.47 -6.69
CA SER A 10 0.63 7.74 -7.50
C SER A 10 0.15 7.53 -8.95
N THR A 11 -1.15 7.21 -9.14
CA THR A 11 -1.68 6.97 -10.48
C THR A 11 -1.81 8.28 -11.26
N ALA A 12 -2.21 9.37 -10.60
CA ALA A 12 -2.24 10.70 -11.21
C ALA A 12 -0.84 11.12 -11.69
N TYR A 13 0.17 10.93 -10.84
CA TYR A 13 1.56 11.21 -11.19
C TYR A 13 2.05 10.36 -12.37
N ALA A 14 1.80 9.07 -12.35
CA ALA A 14 2.21 8.15 -13.41
C ALA A 14 1.60 8.52 -14.79
N LEU A 15 0.35 8.99 -14.80
CA LEU A 15 -0.31 9.48 -16.02
C LEU A 15 0.21 10.86 -16.44
N ALA A 16 0.36 11.78 -15.49
CA ALA A 16 0.85 13.14 -15.77
C ALA A 16 2.27 13.11 -16.35
N LYS A 17 3.17 12.25 -15.87
CA LYS A 17 4.50 12.03 -16.45
C LYS A 17 4.46 11.54 -17.92
N ARG A 18 3.34 11.00 -18.38
CA ARG A 18 3.10 10.58 -19.78
C ARG A 18 2.37 11.64 -20.60
N GLY A 19 2.24 12.86 -20.05
CA GLY A 19 1.58 13.98 -20.75
C GLY A 19 0.04 13.91 -20.68
N ILE A 20 -0.55 13.06 -19.84
CA ILE A 20 -2.01 12.93 -19.71
C ILE A 20 -2.49 13.85 -18.60
N ALA A 21 -3.43 14.76 -18.93
CA ALA A 21 -4.09 15.60 -17.94
C ALA A 21 -5.00 14.77 -17.03
N VAL A 22 -4.94 15.03 -15.74
CA VAL A 22 -5.67 14.27 -14.71
C VAL A 22 -6.44 15.21 -13.79
N THR A 23 -7.72 14.92 -13.59
CA THR A 23 -8.49 15.48 -12.47
C THR A 23 -8.48 14.46 -11.32
N LEU A 24 -7.89 14.83 -10.19
CA LEU A 24 -7.82 14.03 -8.96
C LEU A 24 -8.87 14.52 -7.98
N ILE A 25 -9.87 13.68 -7.70
CA ILE A 25 -11.04 14.03 -6.88
C ILE A 25 -10.93 13.33 -5.52
N ASP A 26 -11.09 14.08 -4.43
CA ASP A 26 -11.20 13.50 -3.08
C ASP A 26 -12.37 14.09 -2.31
N ARG A 27 -13.05 13.27 -1.51
CA ARG A 27 -14.19 13.68 -0.68
C ARG A 27 -13.82 14.54 0.51
N HIS A 28 -12.59 14.40 1.01
CA HIS A 28 -12.05 15.20 2.10
C HIS A 28 -11.56 16.55 1.59
N THR A 29 -11.42 17.50 2.49
CA THR A 29 -10.90 18.84 2.18
C THR A 29 -9.41 18.88 1.89
N GLN A 30 -8.70 17.78 2.15
CA GLN A 30 -7.28 17.59 1.87
C GLN A 30 -7.03 16.16 1.36
N LEU A 31 -5.94 15.97 0.62
CA LEU A 31 -5.50 14.65 0.21
C LEU A 31 -4.98 13.83 1.40
N ALA A 32 -4.93 12.50 1.24
CA ALA A 32 -4.31 11.58 2.19
C ALA A 32 -4.92 11.59 3.61
N GLN A 33 -6.23 11.74 3.76
CA GLN A 33 -6.86 11.82 5.08
C GLN A 33 -7.23 10.46 5.69
N GLU A 34 -7.30 9.39 4.90
CA GLU A 34 -7.65 8.03 5.33
C GLU A 34 -6.40 7.23 5.77
N ALA A 35 -6.21 6.00 5.25
CA ALA A 35 -5.03 5.18 5.55
C ALA A 35 -3.69 5.86 5.21
N SER A 36 -3.67 6.73 4.21
CA SER A 36 -2.51 7.53 3.82
C SER A 36 -2.29 8.77 4.71
N GLY A 37 -3.13 8.99 5.72
CA GLY A 37 -3.02 10.14 6.63
C GLY A 37 -2.15 9.88 7.86
N ASN A 38 -1.52 8.72 7.99
CA ASN A 38 -0.58 8.47 9.10
C ASN A 38 0.61 9.42 8.97
N PRO A 39 1.09 10.01 10.08
CA PRO A 39 2.29 10.86 10.04
C PRO A 39 3.51 10.09 9.55
N LEU A 40 3.56 8.80 9.85
CA LEU A 40 4.68 7.93 9.49
C LEU A 40 4.17 6.57 9.01
N ALA A 41 4.81 6.04 7.98
CA ALA A 41 4.63 4.68 7.49
C ALA A 41 6.00 4.03 7.25
N MET A 42 6.03 2.69 7.38
CA MET A 42 7.26 1.93 7.18
C MET A 42 7.35 1.44 5.75
N LEU A 43 8.46 1.76 5.08
CA LEU A 43 8.76 1.34 3.71
C LEU A 43 9.69 0.12 3.75
N TYR A 44 9.14 -1.07 3.62
CA TYR A 44 9.90 -2.32 3.58
C TYR A 44 9.14 -3.45 2.88
N PRO A 45 9.84 -4.38 2.20
CA PRO A 45 9.22 -5.54 1.55
C PRO A 45 8.90 -6.63 2.57
N LYS A 46 8.02 -7.56 2.19
CA LYS A 46 7.75 -8.76 2.99
C LYS A 46 8.70 -9.88 2.57
N LEU A 47 9.54 -10.33 3.49
CA LEU A 47 10.41 -11.49 3.27
C LEU A 47 9.63 -12.80 3.39
N SER A 48 9.97 -13.79 2.58
CA SER A 48 9.36 -15.12 2.59
C SER A 48 10.39 -16.20 2.27
N ILE A 49 10.37 -17.29 3.02
CA ILE A 49 11.22 -18.47 2.80
C ILE A 49 10.95 -19.11 1.42
N LYS A 50 9.69 -19.08 0.99
CA LYS A 50 9.28 -19.55 -0.34
C LYS A 50 8.71 -18.37 -1.11
N PRO A 51 9.26 -18.02 -2.28
CA PRO A 51 8.69 -16.97 -3.12
C PRO A 51 7.22 -17.24 -3.41
N ASN A 52 6.40 -16.23 -3.22
CA ASN A 52 4.98 -16.24 -3.57
C ASN A 52 4.60 -14.91 -4.23
N LEU A 53 3.42 -14.87 -4.85
CA LEU A 53 3.00 -13.70 -5.60
C LEU A 53 2.98 -12.42 -4.74
N GLN A 54 2.56 -12.51 -3.47
CA GLN A 54 2.53 -11.37 -2.57
C GLN A 54 3.95 -10.85 -2.27
N ASN A 55 4.87 -11.77 -1.97
CA ASN A 55 6.27 -11.42 -1.72
C ASN A 55 6.91 -10.77 -2.96
N LEU A 56 6.71 -11.34 -4.15
CA LEU A 56 7.23 -10.78 -5.40
C LEU A 56 6.67 -9.38 -5.65
N ILE A 57 5.35 -9.18 -5.53
CA ILE A 57 4.72 -7.86 -5.71
C ILE A 57 5.31 -6.84 -4.73
N THR A 58 5.45 -7.19 -3.45
CA THR A 58 5.96 -6.25 -2.45
C THR A 58 7.44 -5.93 -2.66
N THR A 59 8.24 -6.87 -3.15
CA THR A 59 9.65 -6.61 -3.44
C THR A 59 9.84 -5.78 -4.72
N HIS A 60 9.12 -6.11 -5.80
CA HIS A 60 9.12 -5.25 -7.00
C HIS A 60 8.61 -3.83 -6.67
N GLY A 61 7.56 -3.73 -5.86
CA GLY A 61 7.01 -2.44 -5.41
C GLY A 61 7.99 -1.65 -4.56
N PHE A 62 8.73 -2.31 -3.68
CA PHE A 62 9.76 -1.69 -2.86
C PHE A 62 10.85 -1.05 -3.73
N TYR A 63 11.44 -1.81 -4.65
CA TYR A 63 12.45 -1.28 -5.57
C TYR A 63 11.90 -0.21 -6.50
N PHE A 64 10.67 -0.38 -6.99
CA PHE A 64 10.02 0.64 -7.81
C PHE A 64 9.88 1.96 -7.05
N THR A 65 9.40 1.90 -5.80
CA THR A 65 9.24 3.10 -4.95
C THR A 65 10.58 3.74 -4.64
N LEU A 66 11.61 2.97 -4.29
CA LEU A 66 12.96 3.51 -4.07
C LEU A 66 13.52 4.24 -5.30
N LYS A 67 13.21 3.76 -6.53
CA LYS A 67 13.61 4.45 -7.77
C LYS A 67 12.74 5.67 -8.07
N LEU A 68 11.50 5.70 -7.61
CA LEU A 68 10.59 6.82 -7.80
C LEU A 68 10.92 8.00 -6.90
N LEU A 69 11.24 7.75 -5.63
CA LEU A 69 11.44 8.78 -4.61
C LEU A 69 12.43 9.87 -5.03
N PRO A 70 13.65 9.56 -5.54
CA PRO A 70 14.61 10.59 -5.96
C PRO A 70 14.17 11.44 -7.16
N GLN A 71 13.07 11.09 -7.83
CA GLN A 71 12.49 11.86 -8.92
C GLN A 71 11.52 12.95 -8.41
N LEU A 72 11.17 12.89 -7.13
CA LEU A 72 10.28 13.87 -6.49
C LEU A 72 11.09 14.95 -5.79
N THR A 73 10.66 16.18 -5.94
CA THR A 73 11.32 17.34 -5.32
C THR A 73 11.31 17.21 -3.79
N ASN A 74 12.44 17.46 -3.16
CA ASN A 74 12.63 17.43 -1.70
C ASN A 74 12.22 16.11 -1.04
N TYR A 75 12.47 14.97 -1.71
CA TYR A 75 12.04 13.65 -1.20
C TYR A 75 12.70 13.32 0.16
N GLU A 76 13.87 13.87 0.47
CA GLU A 76 14.58 13.70 1.74
C GLU A 76 13.79 14.26 2.93
N HIS A 77 12.85 15.18 2.72
CA HIS A 77 12.01 15.72 3.79
C HIS A 77 10.90 14.76 4.23
N PHE A 78 10.55 13.79 3.39
CA PHE A 78 9.48 12.86 3.71
C PHE A 78 9.87 11.39 3.62
N PHE A 79 11.10 11.06 3.26
CA PHE A 79 11.63 9.71 3.26
C PHE A 79 13.04 9.67 3.83
N ASN A 80 13.31 8.67 4.69
CA ASN A 80 14.64 8.40 5.19
C ASN A 80 14.89 6.89 5.17
N ALA A 81 15.92 6.46 4.43
CA ALA A 81 16.39 5.08 4.40
C ALA A 81 17.23 4.75 5.66
N CYS A 82 16.64 4.93 6.84
CA CYS A 82 17.29 4.68 8.13
C CYS A 82 17.53 3.18 8.40
N GLY A 83 17.11 2.31 7.50
CA GLY A 83 17.13 0.88 7.69
C GLY A 83 16.01 0.34 8.57
N GLN A 84 15.90 -0.98 8.60
CA GLN A 84 14.97 -1.71 9.47
C GLN A 84 15.61 -3.00 9.95
N ILE A 85 15.54 -3.27 11.25
CA ILE A 85 15.94 -4.55 11.86
C ILE A 85 14.67 -5.33 12.19
N GLN A 86 14.47 -6.49 11.56
CA GLN A 86 13.49 -7.47 11.97
C GLN A 86 14.13 -8.37 13.01
N LEU A 87 13.79 -8.16 14.28
CA LEU A 87 14.37 -8.91 15.38
C LEU A 87 14.00 -10.40 15.31
N ALA A 88 14.93 -11.27 15.67
CA ALA A 88 14.68 -12.68 15.93
C ALA A 88 14.07 -12.85 17.34
N PHE A 89 12.90 -12.21 17.55
CA PHE A 89 12.30 -12.02 18.88
C PHE A 89 11.80 -13.31 19.54
N ASN A 90 11.56 -14.37 18.75
CA ASN A 90 11.21 -15.70 19.24
C ASN A 90 11.88 -16.81 18.39
N ALA A 91 11.76 -18.06 18.84
CA ALA A 91 12.40 -19.21 18.19
C ALA A 91 11.90 -19.44 16.75
N THR A 92 10.61 -19.20 16.50
CA THR A 92 9.99 -19.36 15.16
C THR A 92 10.56 -18.33 14.18
N GLU A 93 10.64 -17.06 14.59
CA GLU A 93 11.21 -16.01 13.73
C GLU A 93 12.72 -16.23 13.51
N LYS A 94 13.44 -16.67 14.55
CA LYS A 94 14.86 -17.03 14.42
C LYS A 94 15.06 -18.14 13.37
N ALA A 95 14.32 -19.25 13.48
CA ALA A 95 14.40 -20.35 12.54
C ALA A 95 14.06 -19.92 11.10
N LYS A 96 13.07 -19.06 10.92
CA LYS A 96 12.70 -18.48 9.63
C LYS A 96 13.84 -17.62 9.06
N GLN A 97 14.48 -16.79 9.86
CA GLN A 97 15.59 -15.93 9.45
C GLN A 97 16.83 -16.77 9.06
N ASP A 98 17.13 -17.79 9.84
CA ASP A 98 18.22 -18.73 9.53
C ASP A 98 17.97 -19.45 8.21
N GLU A 99 16.74 -19.87 7.94
CA GLU A 99 16.38 -20.53 6.69
C GLU A 99 16.45 -19.56 5.49
N LEU A 100 16.06 -18.29 5.68
CA LEU A 100 16.20 -17.24 4.66
C LEU A 100 17.66 -17.02 4.26
N CYS A 101 18.60 -17.13 5.21
CA CYS A 101 20.01 -16.93 4.95
C CYS A 101 20.68 -18.14 4.28
N LYS A 102 20.14 -19.36 4.47
CA LYS A 102 20.70 -20.60 3.90
C LYS A 102 20.42 -20.76 2.40
N LYS A 103 19.30 -20.22 1.91
CA LYS A 103 18.85 -20.44 0.53
C LYS A 103 19.41 -19.43 -0.44
N ASP A 104 19.79 -19.92 -1.64
CA ASP A 104 20.13 -19.09 -2.80
C ASP A 104 18.87 -18.47 -3.40
N TYR A 105 18.35 -17.44 -2.72
CA TYR A 105 17.30 -16.64 -3.29
C TYR A 105 17.88 -15.53 -4.19
N TRP A 106 17.05 -15.06 -5.13
CA TRP A 106 17.38 -13.98 -6.05
C TRP A 106 17.84 -12.66 -5.37
N TYR A 107 17.60 -12.48 -4.07
CA TYR A 107 18.10 -11.36 -3.27
C TYR A 107 19.45 -11.64 -2.58
N LYS A 108 20.05 -12.83 -2.72
CA LYS A 108 21.31 -13.18 -2.05
C LYS A 108 22.52 -12.40 -2.59
N ASN A 109 22.50 -12.06 -3.88
CA ASN A 109 23.59 -11.32 -4.54
C ASN A 109 23.42 -9.78 -4.48
N SER A 110 22.40 -9.32 -3.80
CA SER A 110 22.14 -7.90 -3.59
C SER A 110 22.35 -7.60 -2.11
N ASN A 111 22.84 -6.41 -1.78
CA ASN A 111 22.86 -5.89 -0.40
C ASN A 111 21.42 -5.68 0.14
N PHE A 112 20.53 -6.65 -0.14
CA PHE A 112 19.10 -6.54 0.17
C PHE A 112 18.84 -6.67 1.66
N PHE A 113 19.51 -7.63 2.31
CA PHE A 113 19.51 -7.76 3.76
C PHE A 113 20.82 -8.34 4.29
N LYS A 114 21.05 -8.14 5.59
CA LYS A 114 22.15 -8.75 6.36
C LYS A 114 21.57 -9.44 7.59
N LEU A 115 22.15 -10.58 7.99
CA LEU A 115 21.90 -11.16 9.30
C LEU A 115 22.88 -10.53 10.28
N LEU A 116 22.35 -10.02 11.39
CA LEU A 116 23.12 -9.36 12.44
C LEU A 116 23.04 -10.17 13.74
N ASP A 117 24.12 -10.21 14.48
CA ASP A 117 24.07 -10.60 15.89
C ASP A 117 23.52 -9.43 16.76
N ASN A 118 23.47 -9.62 18.08
CA ASN A 118 22.91 -8.60 18.98
C ASN A 118 23.84 -7.37 19.13
N ALA A 119 25.17 -7.54 19.01
CA ALA A 119 26.11 -6.44 19.11
C ALA A 119 26.04 -5.55 17.86
N GLU A 120 26.10 -6.17 16.66
CA GLU A 120 25.95 -5.49 15.38
C GLU A 120 24.56 -4.78 15.28
N ALA A 121 23.50 -5.45 15.71
CA ALA A 121 22.16 -4.88 15.72
C ALA A 121 22.06 -3.66 16.66
N SER A 122 22.70 -3.71 17.83
CA SER A 122 22.73 -2.59 18.79
C SER A 122 23.51 -1.40 18.26
N GLU A 123 24.65 -1.65 17.61
CA GLU A 123 25.44 -0.59 16.97
C GLU A 123 24.64 0.15 15.88
N ILE A 124 23.99 -0.59 14.99
CA ILE A 124 23.17 -0.03 13.92
C ILE A 124 21.94 0.68 14.50
N ALA A 125 21.30 0.10 15.50
CA ALA A 125 20.13 0.68 16.15
C ALA A 125 20.45 1.95 16.95
N GLY A 126 21.67 2.07 17.45
CA GLY A 126 22.07 3.15 18.37
C GLY A 126 21.57 3.00 19.80
N ILE A 127 20.95 1.86 20.11
CA ILE A 127 20.43 1.46 21.44
C ILE A 127 20.76 0.00 21.71
N ALA A 128 20.80 -0.42 22.97
CA ALA A 128 21.07 -1.79 23.33
C ALA A 128 19.92 -2.73 22.90
N LEU A 129 20.24 -3.75 22.13
CA LEU A 129 19.31 -4.82 21.70
C LEU A 129 19.76 -6.17 22.25
N LYS A 130 18.82 -6.91 22.87
CA LYS A 130 19.08 -8.26 23.44
C LYS A 130 19.10 -9.36 22.37
N LYS A 131 18.63 -9.03 21.16
CA LYS A 131 18.49 -9.96 20.02
C LYS A 131 19.04 -9.34 18.75
N GLY A 132 19.69 -10.15 17.94
CA GLY A 132 19.98 -9.82 16.54
C GLY A 132 18.77 -10.04 15.64
N GLY A 133 19.01 -10.01 14.34
CA GLY A 133 17.94 -10.22 13.35
C GLY A 133 18.37 -9.86 11.93
N ILE A 134 17.41 -9.80 11.03
CA ILE A 134 17.64 -9.40 9.64
C ILE A 134 17.56 -7.85 9.55
N PHE A 135 18.62 -7.26 9.01
CA PHE A 135 18.70 -5.85 8.69
C PHE A 135 18.45 -5.60 7.20
N LEU A 136 17.53 -4.72 6.91
CA LEU A 136 17.18 -4.23 5.58
C LEU A 136 17.70 -2.79 5.42
N PRO A 137 18.90 -2.58 4.83
CA PRO A 137 19.55 -1.26 4.85
C PRO A 137 18.83 -0.19 4.03
N GLN A 138 18.11 -0.58 2.97
CA GLN A 138 17.36 0.34 2.12
C GLN A 138 15.91 0.59 2.59
N ALA A 139 15.46 -0.14 3.63
CA ALA A 139 14.19 0.14 4.26
C ALA A 139 14.23 1.45 5.06
N GLY A 140 13.07 1.98 5.40
CA GLY A 140 13.03 3.24 6.14
C GLY A 140 11.62 3.66 6.46
N TRP A 141 11.50 4.89 6.94
CA TRP A 141 10.21 5.51 7.16
C TRP A 141 9.88 6.51 6.04
N ILE A 142 8.60 6.74 5.85
CA ILE A 142 8.08 7.70 4.89
C ILE A 142 6.87 8.42 5.51
N ASN A 143 6.75 9.74 5.24
CA ASN A 143 5.53 10.50 5.54
C ASN A 143 4.56 10.40 4.35
N PRO A 144 3.44 9.66 4.48
CA PRO A 144 2.52 9.44 3.37
C PRO A 144 1.82 10.70 2.88
N GLN A 145 1.54 11.66 3.76
CA GLN A 145 0.85 12.90 3.41
C GLN A 145 1.76 13.77 2.52
N LEU A 146 3.01 13.94 2.91
CA LEU A 146 3.99 14.70 2.12
C LEU A 146 4.30 13.98 0.79
N LEU A 147 4.38 12.65 0.79
CA LEU A 147 4.52 11.89 -0.46
C LEU A 147 3.31 12.12 -1.38
N CYS A 148 2.08 12.05 -0.88
CA CYS A 148 0.89 12.33 -1.69
C CYS A 148 0.88 13.76 -2.23
N ALA A 149 1.29 14.73 -1.42
CA ALA A 149 1.44 16.13 -1.85
C ALA A 149 2.48 16.26 -2.98
N ALA A 150 3.66 15.65 -2.82
CA ALA A 150 4.72 15.67 -3.84
C ALA A 150 4.26 15.01 -5.17
N LEU A 151 3.56 13.86 -5.08
CA LEU A 151 3.03 13.15 -6.26
C LEU A 151 1.92 13.92 -6.96
N SER A 152 1.13 14.72 -6.25
CA SER A 152 0.05 15.53 -6.84
C SER A 152 0.51 16.91 -7.32
N ASN A 153 1.73 17.31 -7.00
CA ASN A 153 2.30 18.58 -7.43
C ASN A 153 2.89 18.48 -8.85
N HIS A 154 2.02 18.49 -9.85
CA HIS A 154 2.39 18.42 -11.27
C HIS A 154 1.44 19.28 -12.10
N ALA A 155 1.96 19.99 -13.11
CA ALA A 155 1.17 20.93 -13.93
C ALA A 155 -0.06 20.31 -14.63
N LEU A 156 -0.02 19.00 -14.90
CA LEU A 156 -1.11 18.26 -15.53
C LEU A 156 -2.07 17.60 -14.52
N ILE A 157 -1.93 17.86 -13.22
CA ILE A 157 -2.81 17.31 -12.20
C ILE A 157 -3.66 18.45 -11.62
N ASN A 158 -4.97 18.39 -11.88
CA ASN A 158 -5.95 19.26 -11.25
C ASN A 158 -6.56 18.58 -10.05
N VAL A 159 -6.26 19.06 -8.83
CA VAL A 159 -6.76 18.48 -7.57
C VAL A 159 -8.08 19.16 -7.19
N GLN A 160 -9.13 18.34 -7.00
CA GLN A 160 -10.46 18.77 -6.54
C GLN A 160 -10.79 18.05 -5.22
N THR A 161 -10.60 18.72 -4.10
CA THR A 161 -10.94 18.24 -2.76
C THR A 161 -12.34 18.69 -2.34
N GLY A 162 -12.89 18.04 -1.29
CA GLY A 162 -14.26 18.29 -0.83
C GLY A 162 -15.35 17.82 -1.81
N GLN A 163 -14.99 16.99 -2.80
CA GLN A 163 -15.89 16.54 -3.86
C GLN A 163 -16.19 15.03 -3.74
N HIS A 164 -17.44 14.72 -3.49
CA HIS A 164 -17.90 13.33 -3.38
C HIS A 164 -18.43 12.83 -4.72
N VAL A 165 -17.80 11.77 -5.25
CA VAL A 165 -18.29 11.07 -6.43
C VAL A 165 -19.45 10.16 -6.01
N LEU A 166 -20.61 10.36 -6.61
CA LEU A 166 -21.86 9.64 -6.32
C LEU A 166 -22.04 8.42 -7.24
N ALA A 167 -21.75 8.59 -8.54
CA ALA A 167 -21.94 7.55 -9.54
C ALA A 167 -20.93 7.68 -10.69
N ILE A 168 -20.73 6.56 -11.37
CA ILE A 168 -19.99 6.47 -12.64
C ILE A 168 -20.93 5.77 -13.63
N THR A 169 -21.19 6.38 -14.77
CA THR A 169 -22.05 5.83 -15.82
C THR A 169 -21.39 5.99 -17.19
N PRO A 170 -21.63 5.07 -18.16
CA PRO A 170 -21.22 5.30 -19.54
C PRO A 170 -21.85 6.59 -20.06
N TYR A 171 -21.08 7.40 -20.77
CA TYR A 171 -21.59 8.60 -21.39
C TYR A 171 -22.15 8.28 -22.78
N GLN A 172 -23.45 8.58 -23.00
CA GLN A 172 -24.17 8.17 -24.21
C GLN A 172 -24.14 9.22 -25.34
N ASN A 173 -23.93 10.49 -24.99
CA ASN A 173 -24.04 11.63 -25.91
C ASN A 173 -22.74 12.40 -26.09
N GLY A 174 -21.67 11.75 -26.53
CA GLY A 174 -20.38 12.42 -26.66
C GLY A 174 -19.30 11.53 -27.26
N TRP A 175 -18.08 11.64 -26.76
CA TRP A 175 -16.98 10.81 -27.23
C TRP A 175 -17.27 9.33 -27.00
N PRO A 176 -17.12 8.48 -28.03
CA PRO A 176 -17.34 7.05 -27.88
C PRO A 176 -16.46 6.50 -26.75
N ASN A 177 -17.05 5.66 -25.90
CA ASN A 177 -16.37 5.01 -24.78
C ASN A 177 -15.90 5.94 -23.64
N SER A 178 -16.56 7.10 -23.44
CA SER A 178 -16.29 7.97 -22.29
C SER A 178 -17.21 7.68 -21.10
N TRP A 179 -16.84 8.21 -19.94
CA TRP A 179 -17.54 8.04 -18.68
C TRP A 179 -18.02 9.38 -18.14
N LYS A 180 -19.22 9.36 -17.58
CA LYS A 180 -19.77 10.45 -16.77
C LYS A 180 -19.52 10.12 -15.29
N VAL A 181 -18.83 11.01 -14.60
CA VAL A 181 -18.57 10.96 -13.16
C VAL A 181 -19.47 11.97 -12.50
N GLN A 182 -20.51 11.51 -11.81
CA GLN A 182 -21.48 12.36 -11.11
C GLN A 182 -20.92 12.79 -9.77
N LEU A 183 -20.82 14.08 -9.55
CA LEU A 183 -20.48 14.70 -8.26
C LEU A 183 -21.76 15.16 -7.55
N LYS A 184 -21.62 15.58 -6.29
CA LYS A 184 -22.71 16.23 -5.57
C LYS A 184 -23.17 17.51 -6.30
N ASP A 185 -22.21 18.30 -6.75
CA ASP A 185 -22.45 19.61 -7.37
C ASP A 185 -21.89 19.63 -8.79
N GLY A 186 -22.49 18.83 -9.69
CA GLY A 186 -22.10 18.78 -11.10
C GLY A 186 -21.64 17.41 -11.60
N GLU A 187 -21.02 17.42 -12.76
CA GLU A 187 -20.52 16.20 -13.40
C GLU A 187 -19.21 16.47 -14.16
N ILE A 188 -18.42 15.42 -14.32
CA ILE A 188 -17.18 15.42 -15.10
C ILE A 188 -17.29 14.34 -16.15
N GLN A 189 -16.92 14.66 -17.38
CA GLN A 189 -16.73 13.69 -18.46
C GLN A 189 -15.25 13.33 -18.57
N ALA A 190 -14.95 12.03 -18.73
CA ALA A 190 -13.59 11.54 -18.88
C ALA A 190 -13.53 10.30 -19.78
N GLU A 191 -12.46 10.16 -20.58
CA GLU A 191 -12.20 8.95 -21.36
C GLU A 191 -11.78 7.79 -20.43
N HIS A 192 -11.05 8.12 -19.38
CA HIS A 192 -10.55 7.14 -18.41
C HIS A 192 -10.96 7.52 -17.01
N VAL A 193 -11.53 6.57 -16.28
CA VAL A 193 -11.83 6.69 -14.84
C VAL A 193 -11.05 5.61 -14.09
N ILE A 194 -10.31 6.04 -13.08
CA ILE A 194 -9.56 5.12 -12.22
C ILE A 194 -10.11 5.22 -10.80
N ILE A 195 -10.57 4.08 -10.26
CA ILE A 195 -11.19 3.97 -8.95
C ILE A 195 -10.09 3.66 -7.92
N CYS A 196 -9.82 4.63 -7.04
CA CYS A 196 -8.77 4.58 -6.01
C CYS A 196 -9.33 4.81 -4.58
N ASN A 197 -10.65 4.62 -4.39
CA ASN A 197 -11.38 4.97 -3.16
C ASN A 197 -11.38 3.85 -2.09
N ALA A 198 -10.37 2.99 -2.12
CA ALA A 198 -10.02 2.00 -1.10
C ALA A 198 -11.22 1.14 -0.62
N ASN A 199 -11.65 1.27 0.64
CA ASN A 199 -12.73 0.48 1.21
C ASN A 199 -14.10 0.75 0.56
N ASN A 200 -14.26 1.90 -0.10
CA ASN A 200 -15.53 2.30 -0.72
C ASN A 200 -15.65 1.86 -2.19
N ILE A 201 -14.74 1.01 -2.67
CA ILE A 201 -14.74 0.54 -4.07
C ILE A 201 -16.09 -0.07 -4.50
N LYS A 202 -16.79 -0.74 -3.58
CA LYS A 202 -18.09 -1.39 -3.83
C LYS A 202 -19.27 -0.42 -3.95
N GLN A 203 -19.08 0.89 -3.71
CA GLN A 203 -20.14 1.85 -4.01
C GLN A 203 -20.46 1.90 -5.51
N PHE A 204 -19.52 1.46 -6.35
CA PHE A 204 -19.73 1.36 -7.80
C PHE A 204 -20.09 -0.06 -8.21
N ASN A 205 -21.15 -0.20 -9.03
CA ASN A 205 -21.70 -1.49 -9.46
C ASN A 205 -20.70 -2.37 -10.24
N PHE A 206 -19.65 -1.78 -10.79
CA PHE A 206 -18.58 -2.46 -11.53
C PHE A 206 -17.58 -3.23 -10.67
N CYS A 207 -17.65 -3.07 -9.36
CA CYS A 207 -16.67 -3.60 -8.40
C CYS A 207 -17.29 -4.53 -7.34
N GLN A 208 -18.46 -5.11 -7.60
CA GLN A 208 -19.20 -5.91 -6.61
C GLN A 208 -18.47 -7.21 -6.22
N SER A 209 -17.78 -7.82 -7.18
CA SER A 209 -16.98 -9.03 -6.93
C SER A 209 -15.67 -8.77 -6.18
N ALA A 210 -15.25 -7.52 -6.02
CA ALA A 210 -14.03 -7.18 -5.29
C ALA A 210 -14.13 -7.64 -3.83
N LYS A 211 -13.19 -8.50 -3.41
CA LYS A 211 -13.14 -9.02 -2.03
C LYS A 211 -12.20 -8.12 -1.19
N VAL A 212 -12.74 -7.01 -0.75
CA VAL A 212 -12.03 -6.01 0.08
C VAL A 212 -12.67 -5.95 1.47
N THR A 213 -11.83 -5.93 2.49
CA THR A 213 -12.21 -5.83 3.90
C THR A 213 -11.53 -4.61 4.53
N PRO A 214 -12.28 -3.72 5.19
CA PRO A 214 -11.69 -2.67 6.01
C PRO A 214 -10.97 -3.31 7.21
N MET A 215 -9.70 -2.96 7.35
CA MET A 215 -8.84 -3.44 8.44
C MET A 215 -8.51 -2.26 9.33
N ARG A 216 -9.24 -2.11 10.43
CA ARG A 216 -8.97 -1.07 11.43
C ARG A 216 -7.59 -1.29 12.04
N GLY A 217 -6.87 -0.23 12.28
CA GLY A 217 -5.61 -0.24 13.00
C GLY A 217 -5.37 1.06 13.74
N GLN A 218 -4.86 0.92 14.96
CA GLN A 218 -4.43 2.03 15.78
C GLN A 218 -2.91 2.05 15.89
N ILE A 219 -2.34 3.21 15.68
CA ILE A 219 -0.93 3.51 15.93
C ILE A 219 -0.84 4.49 17.09
N ASN A 220 0.29 4.42 17.81
CA ASN A 220 0.54 5.30 18.95
C ASN A 220 1.83 6.08 18.72
N PHE A 221 1.92 7.24 19.36
CA PHE A 221 3.08 8.12 19.30
C PHE A 221 3.46 8.55 20.71
N PHE A 222 4.76 8.63 20.98
CA PHE A 222 5.28 9.10 22.26
C PHE A 222 6.61 9.84 22.06
N VAL A 223 6.91 10.77 22.95
CA VAL A 223 8.18 11.52 22.92
C VAL A 223 9.36 10.63 23.27
N PRO A 224 10.55 10.85 22.67
CA PRO A 224 11.75 10.14 23.07
C PRO A 224 12.05 10.27 24.55
N ASN A 225 12.51 9.18 25.15
CA ASN A 225 13.03 9.12 26.51
C ASN A 225 14.54 8.80 26.50
N ALA A 226 15.19 8.76 27.67
CA ALA A 226 16.63 8.54 27.74
C ALA A 226 17.07 7.23 27.06
N ALA A 227 16.26 6.15 27.19
CA ALA A 227 16.54 4.84 26.59
C ALA A 227 16.32 4.81 25.06
N SER A 228 15.52 5.72 24.50
CA SER A 228 15.16 5.74 23.06
C SER A 228 15.74 6.89 22.25
N ALA A 229 16.33 7.91 22.90
CA ALA A 229 16.80 9.14 22.26
C ALA A 229 17.82 8.91 21.12
N HIS A 230 18.59 7.82 21.20
CA HIS A 230 19.60 7.46 20.22
C HIS A 230 19.15 6.43 19.18
N LEU A 231 17.87 6.07 19.15
CA LEU A 231 17.34 5.12 18.16
C LEU A 231 17.48 5.68 16.75
N LYS A 232 18.24 4.96 15.89
CA LYS A 232 18.60 5.40 14.53
C LYS A 232 17.86 4.65 13.43
N THR A 233 17.35 3.45 13.70
CA THR A 233 16.72 2.57 12.70
C THR A 233 15.38 2.04 13.20
N ILE A 234 14.55 1.54 12.30
CA ILE A 234 13.27 0.94 12.66
C ILE A 234 13.50 -0.44 13.28
N ILE A 235 12.93 -0.68 14.45
CA ILE A 235 12.94 -1.99 15.10
C ILE A 235 11.59 -2.65 14.87
N CYS A 236 11.60 -3.84 14.29
CA CYS A 236 10.40 -4.64 14.05
C CYS A 236 10.43 -5.97 14.81
N SER A 237 9.29 -6.33 15.36
CA SER A 237 8.93 -7.66 15.86
C SER A 237 7.55 -8.03 15.27
N ASP A 238 6.56 -8.31 16.10
CA ASP A 238 5.14 -8.31 15.71
C ASP A 238 4.62 -6.89 15.45
N HIS A 239 5.21 -5.90 16.14
CA HIS A 239 4.98 -4.48 15.96
C HIS A 239 6.28 -3.81 15.51
N TYR A 240 6.21 -2.53 15.17
CA TYR A 240 7.41 -1.72 14.88
C TYR A 240 7.55 -0.55 15.86
N LEU A 241 8.79 -0.12 16.06
CA LEU A 241 9.14 1.16 16.67
C LEU A 241 10.00 1.94 15.68
N SER A 242 9.63 3.17 15.34
CA SER A 242 10.43 4.06 14.49
C SER A 242 11.46 4.84 15.30
N PRO A 243 12.55 5.33 14.67
CA PRO A 243 13.26 6.51 15.19
C PRO A 243 12.28 7.67 15.43
N ALA A 244 12.68 8.64 16.25
CA ALA A 244 11.89 9.84 16.42
C ALA A 244 11.92 10.70 15.14
N VAL A 245 10.74 11.07 14.68
CA VAL A 245 10.53 12.00 13.56
C VAL A 245 9.61 13.10 14.06
N ASP A 246 9.95 14.35 13.81
CA ASP A 246 9.24 15.51 14.34
C ASP A 246 9.01 15.42 15.86
N GLY A 247 10.02 14.91 16.59
CA GLY A 247 10.01 14.79 18.04
C GLY A 247 9.18 13.62 18.60
N MET A 248 8.69 12.69 17.76
CA MET A 248 7.85 11.59 18.21
C MET A 248 8.33 10.25 17.64
N HIS A 249 8.37 9.20 18.46
CA HIS A 249 8.40 7.83 18.01
C HIS A 249 7.01 7.39 17.56
N SER A 250 6.92 6.53 16.54
CA SER A 250 5.69 5.85 16.14
C SER A 250 5.80 4.36 16.47
N ILE A 251 4.78 3.83 17.15
CA ILE A 251 4.66 2.41 17.46
C ILE A 251 3.33 1.85 16.98
N GLY A 252 3.35 0.66 16.46
CA GLY A 252 2.12 -0.04 16.03
C GLY A 252 2.39 -1.31 15.27
N THR A 253 1.35 -1.95 14.91
CA THR A 253 -0.04 -1.47 14.86
C THR A 253 -1.01 -2.60 15.16
N THR A 254 -2.18 -2.27 15.67
CA THR A 254 -3.25 -3.27 15.83
C THR A 254 -3.92 -3.62 14.50
N TYR A 255 -4.64 -4.76 14.48
CA TYR A 255 -5.36 -5.27 13.32
C TYR A 255 -6.73 -5.80 13.76
N ALA A 256 -7.81 -5.08 13.43
CA ALA A 256 -9.19 -5.49 13.71
C ALA A 256 -9.98 -5.50 12.39
N PRO A 257 -10.22 -6.69 11.79
CA PRO A 257 -10.99 -6.80 10.55
C PRO A 257 -12.46 -6.47 10.80
N ASN A 258 -13.07 -5.72 9.87
CA ASN A 258 -14.47 -5.28 9.89
C ASN A 258 -14.87 -4.41 11.11
N ASP A 259 -13.95 -3.99 11.94
CA ASP A 259 -14.22 -3.02 13.00
C ASP A 259 -14.31 -1.63 12.36
N THR A 260 -15.47 -0.98 12.51
CA THR A 260 -15.76 0.36 11.97
C THR A 260 -15.72 1.46 13.03
N ASN A 261 -15.37 1.13 14.28
CA ASN A 261 -15.31 2.11 15.37
C ASN A 261 -14.18 3.13 15.15
N PRO A 262 -14.46 4.43 14.99
CA PRO A 262 -13.45 5.46 14.80
C PRO A 262 -12.77 5.89 16.11
N ALA A 263 -13.31 5.51 17.26
CA ALA A 263 -12.77 5.93 18.55
C ALA A 263 -11.40 5.32 18.83
N ILE A 264 -10.54 6.09 19.49
CA ILE A 264 -9.28 5.59 20.05
C ILE A 264 -9.62 4.58 21.15
N SER A 265 -8.93 3.43 21.13
CA SER A 265 -9.10 2.35 22.09
C SER A 265 -7.90 2.30 23.05
N ALA A 266 -8.18 2.36 24.36
CA ALA A 266 -7.16 2.14 25.40
C ALA A 266 -6.59 0.72 25.33
N ILE A 267 -7.39 -0.27 24.94
CA ILE A 267 -6.95 -1.66 24.75
C ILE A 267 -5.93 -1.75 23.62
N ASP A 268 -6.18 -1.07 22.50
CA ASP A 268 -5.23 -1.03 21.39
C ASP A 268 -3.93 -0.31 21.77
N THR A 269 -4.02 0.80 22.52
CA THR A 269 -2.85 1.49 23.07
C THR A 269 -2.03 0.55 23.94
N GLN A 270 -2.68 -0.14 24.88
CA GLN A 270 -2.00 -1.08 25.77
C GLN A 270 -1.40 -2.26 24.99
N SER A 271 -2.06 -2.76 23.94
CA SER A 271 -1.55 -3.82 23.07
C SER A 271 -0.25 -3.41 22.39
N ASN A 272 -0.22 -2.21 21.78
CA ASN A 272 0.98 -1.66 21.13
C ASN A 272 2.13 -1.48 22.15
N LEU A 273 1.84 -0.92 23.32
CA LEU A 273 2.84 -0.72 24.38
C LEU A 273 3.32 -2.05 25.00
N ASN A 274 2.47 -3.05 25.13
CA ASN A 274 2.87 -4.37 25.60
C ASN A 274 3.84 -5.07 24.63
N ALA A 275 3.63 -4.90 23.32
CA ALA A 275 4.58 -5.40 22.31
C ALA A 275 5.97 -4.73 22.48
N LEU A 276 6.00 -3.43 22.76
CA LEU A 276 7.24 -2.72 23.08
C LEU A 276 7.90 -3.25 24.35
N ARG A 277 7.12 -3.45 25.41
CA ARG A 277 7.61 -3.99 26.70
C ARG A 277 8.36 -5.31 26.54
N VAL A 278 7.91 -6.17 25.64
CA VAL A 278 8.54 -7.48 25.39
C VAL A 278 9.93 -7.35 24.75
N ILE A 279 10.11 -6.41 23.85
CA ILE A 279 11.36 -6.29 23.06
C ILE A 279 12.30 -5.21 23.59
N LEU A 280 11.78 -4.13 24.14
CA LEU A 280 12.53 -2.93 24.61
C LEU A 280 11.94 -2.46 25.95
N PRO A 281 12.03 -3.27 27.03
CA PRO A 281 11.43 -2.97 28.31
C PRO A 281 11.98 -1.68 28.95
N GLU A 282 13.22 -1.32 28.67
CA GLU A 282 13.85 -0.11 29.16
C GLU A 282 13.17 1.14 28.59
N ILE A 283 12.83 1.14 27.31
CA ILE A 283 12.08 2.25 26.67
C ILE A 283 10.66 2.31 27.24
N TYR A 284 10.01 1.15 27.37
CA TYR A 284 8.64 1.05 27.88
C TYR A 284 8.52 1.62 29.31
N ALA A 285 9.50 1.34 30.17
CA ALA A 285 9.47 1.74 31.58
C ALA A 285 9.43 3.26 31.80
N GLU A 286 9.91 4.03 30.85
CA GLU A 286 9.95 5.50 30.90
C GLU A 286 8.78 6.17 30.16
N ILE A 287 7.83 5.42 29.58
CA ILE A 287 6.68 5.97 28.88
C ILE A 287 5.57 6.33 29.88
N ASN A 288 5.19 7.61 29.91
CA ASN A 288 3.95 8.02 30.57
C ASN A 288 2.76 7.77 29.62
N ILE A 289 1.90 6.85 29.95
CA ILE A 289 0.76 6.46 29.10
C ILE A 289 -0.21 7.61 28.83
N ASN A 290 -0.28 8.61 29.73
CA ASN A 290 -1.16 9.78 29.56
C ASN A 290 -0.67 10.75 28.46
N ASP A 291 0.61 10.68 28.08
CA ASP A 291 1.21 11.52 27.04
C ASP A 291 1.23 10.80 25.67
N VAL A 292 0.73 9.56 25.62
CA VAL A 292 0.69 8.78 24.38
C VAL A 292 -0.44 9.26 23.48
N GLN A 293 -0.08 9.76 22.32
CA GLN A 293 -1.02 10.14 21.29
C GLN A 293 -1.39 8.92 20.44
N SER A 294 -2.55 8.96 19.79
CA SER A 294 -3.06 7.83 19.02
C SER A 294 -3.76 8.28 17.75
N ARG A 295 -3.71 7.43 16.71
CA ARG A 295 -4.49 7.61 15.49
C ARG A 295 -5.09 6.29 15.04
N VAL A 296 -6.37 6.33 14.65
CA VAL A 296 -7.10 5.20 14.06
C VAL A 296 -7.25 5.43 12.57
N SER A 297 -7.08 4.37 11.78
CA SER A 297 -7.36 4.39 10.34
C SER A 297 -7.71 2.99 9.82
N TRP A 298 -8.31 2.93 8.62
CA TRP A 298 -8.71 1.66 7.98
C TRP A 298 -7.90 1.41 6.73
N ARG A 299 -7.12 0.33 6.76
CA ARG A 299 -6.47 -0.21 5.57
C ARG A 299 -7.48 -0.98 4.74
N SER A 300 -7.36 -0.90 3.43
CA SER A 300 -8.18 -1.64 2.48
C SER A 300 -7.47 -2.94 2.12
N GLN A 301 -7.89 -4.06 2.70
CA GLN A 301 -7.23 -5.35 2.55
C GLN A 301 -8.04 -6.27 1.63
N THR A 302 -7.39 -6.84 0.63
CA THR A 302 -8.00 -7.89 -0.21
C THR A 302 -7.90 -9.26 0.45
N LEU A 303 -8.84 -10.16 0.12
CA LEU A 303 -8.87 -11.53 0.64
C LEU A 303 -7.56 -12.31 0.40
N ASP A 304 -6.89 -12.07 -0.71
CA ASP A 304 -5.66 -12.77 -1.10
C ASP A 304 -4.38 -11.93 -0.89
N TYR A 305 -4.48 -10.83 -0.14
CA TYR A 305 -3.40 -9.92 0.24
C TYR A 305 -2.66 -9.27 -0.94
N ARG A 306 -3.21 -9.33 -2.15
CA ARG A 306 -2.65 -8.69 -3.35
C ARG A 306 -3.51 -7.50 -3.74
N PRO A 307 -2.93 -6.37 -4.17
CA PRO A 307 -3.70 -5.20 -4.57
C PRO A 307 -4.63 -5.50 -5.75
N LEU A 308 -5.55 -4.59 -5.99
CA LEU A 308 -6.39 -4.51 -7.17
C LEU A 308 -5.78 -3.48 -8.11
N ALA A 309 -5.25 -3.89 -9.25
CA ALA A 309 -4.67 -3.00 -10.24
C ALA A 309 -4.98 -3.47 -11.65
N GLY A 310 -5.60 -2.61 -12.47
CA GLY A 310 -5.89 -2.87 -13.86
C GLY A 310 -7.31 -2.55 -14.30
N GLN A 311 -7.62 -2.92 -15.53
CA GLN A 311 -8.91 -2.73 -16.17
C GLN A 311 -9.97 -3.68 -15.60
N LEU A 312 -11.21 -3.22 -15.54
CA LEU A 312 -12.36 -4.00 -15.11
C LEU A 312 -13.03 -4.75 -16.26
N LEU A 313 -13.55 -5.93 -15.98
CA LEU A 313 -14.53 -6.62 -16.81
C LEU A 313 -15.95 -6.15 -16.47
N ASP A 314 -16.84 -6.20 -17.44
CA ASP A 314 -18.28 -6.06 -17.24
C ASP A 314 -18.82 -7.31 -16.52
N GLU A 315 -18.96 -7.21 -15.19
CA GLU A 315 -19.38 -8.32 -14.34
C GLU A 315 -20.74 -8.92 -14.78
N ALA A 316 -21.67 -8.05 -15.21
CA ALA A 316 -22.99 -8.49 -15.65
C ALA A 316 -22.90 -9.34 -16.93
N LYS A 317 -22.14 -8.86 -17.92
CA LYS A 317 -21.92 -9.62 -19.17
C LYS A 317 -21.18 -10.93 -18.93
N VAL A 318 -20.15 -10.93 -18.08
CA VAL A 318 -19.39 -12.16 -17.72
C VAL A 318 -20.29 -13.18 -17.01
N ARG A 319 -21.25 -12.74 -16.17
CA ARG A 319 -22.18 -13.66 -15.47
C ARG A 319 -23.22 -14.23 -16.41
N VAL A 320 -23.74 -13.45 -17.34
CA VAL A 320 -24.72 -13.89 -18.35
C VAL A 320 -24.06 -14.81 -19.38
N ASN A 321 -22.90 -14.42 -19.91
CA ASN A 321 -22.16 -15.15 -20.91
C ASN A 321 -20.81 -15.58 -20.33
N ARG A 322 -20.84 -16.65 -19.52
CA ARG A 322 -19.64 -17.16 -18.87
C ARG A 322 -18.56 -17.56 -19.89
N PRO A 323 -17.35 -16.97 -19.85
CA PRO A 323 -16.26 -17.33 -20.75
C PRO A 323 -15.85 -18.80 -20.58
N ARG A 324 -15.26 -19.39 -21.62
CA ARG A 324 -14.58 -20.68 -21.50
C ARG A 324 -13.29 -20.53 -20.69
N TYR A 325 -12.82 -21.60 -20.05
CA TYR A 325 -11.59 -21.59 -19.25
C TYR A 325 -10.33 -21.20 -20.06
N ASN A 326 -10.35 -21.45 -21.37
CA ASN A 326 -9.30 -21.14 -22.35
C ASN A 326 -9.67 -19.98 -23.27
N ALA A 327 -10.62 -19.14 -22.90
CA ALA A 327 -10.97 -17.96 -23.69
C ALA A 327 -9.75 -17.04 -23.84
N ASN A 328 -9.64 -16.43 -25.02
CA ASN A 328 -8.63 -15.40 -25.22
C ASN A 328 -8.97 -14.17 -24.35
N PRO A 329 -8.07 -13.71 -23.49
CA PRO A 329 -8.31 -12.54 -22.66
C PRO A 329 -8.70 -11.29 -23.43
N ALA A 330 -8.24 -11.12 -24.67
CA ALA A 330 -8.58 -9.98 -25.52
C ALA A 330 -10.08 -9.91 -25.86
N ASP A 331 -10.77 -11.07 -25.91
CA ASP A 331 -12.18 -11.17 -26.30
C ASP A 331 -13.13 -11.05 -25.09
N LEU A 332 -12.59 -10.85 -23.88
CA LEU A 332 -13.41 -10.67 -22.70
C LEU A 332 -14.13 -9.30 -22.73
N PRO A 333 -15.31 -9.19 -22.10
CA PRO A 333 -16.08 -7.95 -22.08
C PRO A 333 -15.44 -6.90 -21.15
N TRP A 334 -14.32 -6.33 -21.58
CA TRP A 334 -13.64 -5.27 -20.87
C TRP A 334 -14.47 -3.98 -20.85
N LEU A 335 -14.52 -3.31 -19.71
CA LEU A 335 -15.05 -1.95 -19.60
C LEU A 335 -13.94 -0.97 -20.05
N HIS A 336 -14.06 -0.49 -21.30
CA HIS A 336 -13.09 0.44 -21.84
C HIS A 336 -13.00 1.72 -21.00
N GLY A 337 -11.79 2.15 -20.68
CA GLY A 337 -11.54 3.35 -19.90
C GLY A 337 -11.83 3.25 -18.40
N LEU A 338 -12.22 2.06 -17.86
CA LEU A 338 -12.51 1.92 -16.43
C LEU A 338 -11.49 1.00 -15.74
N TYR A 339 -10.77 1.56 -14.77
CA TYR A 339 -9.65 0.92 -14.08
C TYR A 339 -9.78 1.02 -12.57
N VAL A 340 -8.98 0.22 -11.87
CA VAL A 340 -8.86 0.23 -10.40
C VAL A 340 -7.40 0.29 -10.01
N ASN A 341 -7.09 1.03 -8.94
CA ASN A 341 -5.87 0.93 -8.16
C ASN A 341 -6.23 1.04 -6.68
N ALA A 342 -6.38 -0.09 -5.97
CA ALA A 342 -6.89 -0.14 -4.60
C ALA A 342 -6.48 -1.43 -3.87
N GLY A 343 -6.91 -1.61 -2.61
CA GLY A 343 -6.76 -2.87 -1.89
C GLY A 343 -5.34 -3.20 -1.45
N HIS A 344 -4.53 -2.21 -1.14
CA HIS A 344 -3.09 -2.34 -0.83
C HIS A 344 -2.77 -2.86 0.57
N GLY A 345 -3.76 -2.96 1.46
CA GLY A 345 -3.56 -3.34 2.85
C GLY A 345 -2.54 -2.46 3.58
N SER A 346 -1.61 -3.09 4.29
CA SER A 346 -0.53 -2.41 5.02
C SER A 346 0.69 -2.07 4.15
N LYS A 347 0.68 -2.37 2.85
CA LYS A 347 1.84 -2.21 1.96
C LYS A 347 1.63 -1.13 0.89
N GLY A 348 0.72 -0.18 1.14
CA GLY A 348 0.35 0.87 0.17
C GLY A 348 1.53 1.69 -0.33
N MET A 349 2.47 2.04 0.55
CA MET A 349 3.63 2.86 0.18
C MET A 349 4.55 2.20 -0.84
N ILE A 350 4.57 0.88 -0.93
CA ILE A 350 5.39 0.15 -1.92
C ILE A 350 4.56 -0.41 -3.07
N THR A 351 3.31 -0.78 -2.85
CA THR A 351 2.50 -1.42 -3.91
C THR A 351 1.69 -0.43 -4.73
N ALA A 352 1.25 0.70 -4.17
CA ALA A 352 0.43 1.65 -4.90
C ALA A 352 1.20 2.35 -6.04
N PRO A 353 2.47 2.77 -5.88
CA PRO A 353 3.24 3.33 -6.99
C PRO A 353 3.47 2.33 -8.12
N LEU A 354 3.81 1.07 -7.82
CA LEU A 354 3.97 0.02 -8.83
C LEU A 354 2.66 -0.27 -9.58
N CYS A 355 1.54 -0.37 -8.85
CA CYS A 355 0.22 -0.57 -9.42
C CYS A 355 -0.23 0.62 -10.26
N ALA A 356 0.15 1.84 -9.87
CA ALA A 356 -0.08 3.05 -10.64
C ALA A 356 0.63 3.01 -12.00
N GLU A 357 1.88 2.56 -12.00
CA GLU A 357 2.65 2.35 -13.23
C GLU A 357 2.00 1.29 -14.12
N LEU A 358 1.55 0.16 -13.53
CA LEU A 358 0.81 -0.88 -14.26
C LEU A 358 -0.45 -0.30 -14.93
N VAL A 359 -1.27 0.45 -14.20
CA VAL A 359 -2.49 1.06 -14.74
C VAL A 359 -2.16 2.07 -15.84
N ALA A 360 -1.16 2.92 -15.62
CA ALA A 360 -0.72 3.90 -16.62
C ALA A 360 -0.25 3.21 -17.91
N ASN A 361 0.51 2.12 -17.82
CA ASN A 361 0.98 1.37 -19.00
C ASN A 361 -0.16 0.68 -19.74
N LEU A 362 -1.18 0.19 -19.03
CA LEU A 362 -2.39 -0.35 -19.66
C LEU A 362 -3.15 0.73 -20.46
N ILE A 363 -3.26 1.94 -19.91
CA ILE A 363 -3.92 3.08 -20.57
C ILE A 363 -3.13 3.53 -21.81
N THR A 364 -1.82 3.64 -21.69
CA THR A 364 -0.94 4.12 -22.79
C THR A 364 -0.49 3.00 -23.73
N LYS A 365 -0.91 1.74 -23.48
CA LYS A 365 -0.51 0.57 -24.27
C LYS A 365 1.00 0.38 -24.39
N THR A 366 1.72 0.72 -23.31
CA THR A 366 3.18 0.54 -23.21
C THR A 366 3.51 -0.77 -22.48
N PRO A 367 4.74 -1.29 -22.55
CA PRO A 367 5.14 -2.54 -21.89
C PRO A 367 4.85 -2.51 -20.39
N LEU A 368 4.34 -3.61 -19.83
CA LEU A 368 4.01 -3.71 -18.41
C LEU A 368 5.28 -3.63 -17.54
N PRO A 369 5.19 -3.07 -16.33
CA PRO A 369 6.34 -2.93 -15.42
C PRO A 369 6.70 -4.26 -14.71
N LEU A 370 5.94 -5.30 -14.96
CA LEU A 370 6.03 -6.63 -14.36
C LEU A 370 5.76 -7.70 -15.42
N ASP A 371 6.17 -8.95 -15.12
CA ASP A 371 5.74 -10.09 -15.93
C ASP A 371 4.21 -10.21 -15.96
N LYS A 372 3.69 -10.75 -17.06
CA LYS A 372 2.25 -10.83 -17.34
C LYS A 372 1.47 -11.63 -16.28
N LYS A 373 2.07 -12.69 -15.71
CA LYS A 373 1.45 -13.52 -14.68
C LYS A 373 1.32 -12.74 -13.37
N LEU A 374 2.34 -12.00 -12.98
CA LEU A 374 2.34 -11.17 -11.78
C LEU A 374 1.33 -10.04 -11.92
N ALA A 375 1.31 -9.35 -13.08
CA ALA A 375 0.34 -8.32 -13.41
C ALA A 375 -1.10 -8.87 -13.40
N SER A 376 -1.37 -10.02 -14.05
CA SER A 376 -2.69 -10.70 -14.05
C SER A 376 -3.15 -11.04 -12.64
N SER A 377 -2.21 -11.41 -11.76
CA SER A 377 -2.52 -11.76 -10.38
C SER A 377 -3.08 -10.59 -9.54
N MET A 378 -2.92 -9.34 -10.01
CA MET A 378 -3.45 -8.13 -9.40
C MET A 378 -4.70 -7.59 -10.08
N ASN A 379 -5.10 -8.14 -11.24
CA ASN A 379 -6.29 -7.66 -11.93
C ASN A 379 -7.53 -7.73 -11.00
N PRO A 380 -8.35 -6.67 -10.92
CA PRO A 380 -9.52 -6.62 -10.03
C PRO A 380 -10.56 -7.70 -10.33
N SER A 381 -10.75 -8.08 -11.60
CA SER A 381 -11.73 -9.10 -12.01
C SER A 381 -11.31 -10.55 -11.70
N ARG A 382 -10.11 -10.77 -11.13
CA ARG A 382 -9.66 -12.11 -10.72
C ARG A 382 -10.59 -12.79 -9.71
N PHE A 383 -11.26 -12.02 -8.86
CA PHE A 383 -12.21 -12.56 -7.87
C PHE A 383 -13.48 -13.06 -8.55
N LEU A 384 -14.04 -12.31 -9.50
CA LEU A 384 -15.17 -12.73 -10.32
C LEU A 384 -14.85 -14.04 -11.07
N LEU A 385 -13.73 -14.06 -11.77
CA LEU A 385 -13.35 -15.24 -12.56
C LEU A 385 -13.11 -16.48 -11.68
N ARG A 386 -12.51 -16.31 -10.50
CA ARG A 386 -12.32 -17.40 -9.53
C ARG A 386 -13.63 -17.91 -8.94
N GLU A 387 -14.57 -17.02 -8.65
CA GLU A 387 -15.92 -17.35 -8.21
C GLU A 387 -16.65 -18.21 -9.26
N LEU A 388 -16.45 -17.90 -10.54
CA LEU A 388 -16.97 -18.65 -11.66
C LEU A 388 -16.15 -19.92 -12.01
N GLY A 389 -15.16 -20.32 -11.21
CA GLY A 389 -14.32 -21.50 -11.47
C GLY A 389 -13.25 -21.31 -12.56
N LEU A 390 -13.02 -20.07 -13.04
CA LEU A 390 -12.09 -19.74 -14.13
C LEU A 390 -10.71 -19.30 -13.61
N LYS A 391 -10.12 -20.11 -12.71
CA LYS A 391 -8.84 -19.77 -12.03
C LYS A 391 -7.67 -19.60 -13.02
N GLN A 392 -7.61 -20.44 -14.05
CA GLN A 392 -6.57 -20.39 -15.09
C GLN A 392 -6.68 -19.06 -15.85
N LEU A 393 -7.85 -18.72 -16.34
CA LEU A 393 -8.11 -17.45 -17.05
C LEU A 393 -7.78 -16.25 -16.16
N ALA A 394 -8.13 -16.28 -14.85
CA ALA A 394 -7.79 -15.22 -13.89
C ALA A 394 -6.28 -15.02 -13.72
N SER A 395 -5.44 -16.01 -14.02
CA SER A 395 -3.98 -15.93 -13.91
C SER A 395 -3.27 -15.52 -15.20
N SER A 396 -4.00 -15.35 -16.31
CA SER A 396 -3.47 -15.07 -17.65
C SER A 396 -4.15 -13.90 -18.38
N LEU A 397 -4.74 -12.96 -17.62
CA LEU A 397 -5.52 -11.85 -18.20
C LEU A 397 -4.71 -10.88 -19.06
N TYR A 398 -3.40 -10.86 -18.92
CA TYR A 398 -2.48 -10.01 -19.69
C TYR A 398 -1.51 -10.82 -20.55
N THR A 399 -1.84 -12.07 -20.89
CA THR A 399 -1.03 -12.95 -21.76
C THR A 399 -1.16 -12.58 -23.23
#